data_e06e32d6f44dce0f6d5749367c707899
#
_entry.id   e06e32d6f44dce0f6d5749367c707899
#
_cell.length_a   1.000
_cell.length_b   1.000
_cell.length_c   1.000
_cell.angle_alpha   90.00
_cell.angle_beta   90.00
_cell.angle_gamma   90.00
#
_symmetry.space_group_name_H-M   'P 1'
#
loop_
_entity.id
_entity.type
_entity.pdbx_description
1 polymer ?
#
loop_
_entity_poly.entity_id
_entity_poly.type
_entity_poly.pdbx_seq_one_letter_code
_entity_poly.pdbx_strand_id
1 'polypeptide(L)'
;AVLVVGVALAGLFTASVASILIERSLRSREVPNIEMSGHLVLCNWSPRALDWIREVHSSIVTDHRPVVIVHDTPDEVVLPDKLDEAAFNDVYIVKGDPANEVILRRAKVAQAYSVVILADDRQERHADGKTIVCCIAVKNVCVQERQPNIVAECQDPKYRQHMRKAGA
;
A
#
# COMPACT_ATOMS: atom_id res chain seq x y z
N ALA A 1 24.47 27.37 32.96
CA ALA A 1 23.26 26.57 33.26
C ALA A 1 22.07 26.96 32.37
N VAL A 2 21.74 28.24 32.20
CA VAL A 2 20.59 28.73 31.42
C VAL A 2 20.68 28.34 29.93
N LEU A 3 21.86 28.42 29.34
CA LEU A 3 22.10 28.15 27.92
C LEU A 3 21.90 26.69 27.58
N VAL A 4 22.29 25.75 28.45
CA VAL A 4 22.10 24.30 28.26
C VAL A 4 20.62 23.92 28.33
N VAL A 5 19.87 24.54 29.25
CA VAL A 5 18.41 24.33 29.36
C VAL A 5 17.68 24.84 28.13
N GLY A 6 18.07 25.99 27.59
CA GLY A 6 17.49 26.55 26.37
C GLY A 6 17.70 25.67 25.13
N VAL A 7 18.90 25.11 24.95
CA VAL A 7 19.21 24.20 23.84
C VAL A 7 18.43 22.89 23.96
N ALA A 8 18.30 22.33 25.16
CA ALA A 8 17.55 21.13 25.42
C ALA A 8 16.03 21.32 25.12
N LEU A 9 15.46 22.44 25.55
CA LEU A 9 14.06 22.77 25.26
C LEU A 9 13.81 22.99 23.77
N ALA A 10 14.71 23.66 23.06
CA ALA A 10 14.61 23.84 21.60
C ALA A 10 14.68 22.49 20.85
N GLY A 11 15.56 21.60 21.31
CA GLY A 11 15.65 20.23 20.72
C GLY A 11 14.40 19.41 20.91
N LEU A 12 13.78 19.44 22.11
CA LEU A 12 12.52 18.75 22.38
C LEU A 12 11.37 19.34 21.55
N PHE A 13 11.31 20.65 21.40
CA PHE A 13 10.30 21.31 20.58
C PHE A 13 10.42 20.92 19.10
N THR A 14 11.63 20.94 18.55
CA THR A 14 11.89 20.55 17.15
C THR A 14 11.53 19.09 16.90
N ALA A 15 11.88 18.18 17.81
CA ALA A 15 11.51 16.77 17.71
C ALA A 15 9.98 16.56 17.74
N SER A 16 9.28 17.28 18.62
CA SER A 16 7.82 17.20 18.71
C SER A 16 7.12 17.73 17.46
N VAL A 17 7.60 18.85 16.91
CA VAL A 17 7.05 19.42 15.65
C VAL A 17 7.30 18.49 14.48
N ALA A 18 8.50 17.92 14.36
CA ALA A 18 8.83 16.96 13.31
C ALA A 18 7.92 15.71 13.39
N SER A 19 7.70 15.16 14.58
CA SER A 19 6.81 14.02 14.80
C SER A 19 5.37 14.33 14.38
N ILE A 20 4.83 15.49 14.72
CA ILE A 20 3.48 15.93 14.34
C ILE A 20 3.36 16.12 12.83
N LEU A 21 4.38 16.63 12.17
CA LEU A 21 4.38 16.84 10.72
C LEU A 21 4.41 15.50 9.97
N ILE A 22 5.22 14.55 10.44
CA ILE A 22 5.27 13.19 9.89
C ILE A 22 3.92 12.50 10.08
N GLU A 23 3.33 12.56 11.27
CA GLU A 23 2.03 11.97 11.56
C GLU A 23 0.90 12.60 10.70
N ARG A 24 0.94 13.90 10.47
CA ARG A 24 -0.01 14.58 9.57
C ARG A 24 0.19 14.16 8.11
N SER A 25 1.42 14.02 7.65
CA SER A 25 1.72 13.55 6.28
C SER A 25 1.19 12.14 6.05
N LEU A 26 1.35 11.25 7.02
CA LEU A 26 0.81 9.88 6.95
C LEU A 26 -0.73 9.88 6.99
N ARG A 27 -1.35 10.67 7.87
CA ARG A 27 -2.83 10.78 7.95
C ARG A 27 -3.46 11.37 6.69
N SER A 28 -2.77 12.26 5.99
CA SER A 28 -3.30 12.87 4.75
C SER A 28 -3.39 11.87 3.58
N ARG A 29 -2.80 10.68 3.74
CA ARG A 29 -2.84 9.58 2.77
C ARG A 29 -3.73 8.41 3.21
N GLU A 30 -4.40 8.51 4.37
CA GLU A 30 -5.41 7.50 4.74
C GLU A 30 -6.56 7.51 3.72
N VAL A 31 -7.08 6.33 3.41
CA VAL A 31 -8.22 6.18 2.48
C VAL A 31 -9.37 7.05 2.95
N PRO A 32 -9.84 8.00 2.14
CA PRO A 32 -11.00 8.79 2.49
C PRO A 32 -12.17 7.83 2.73
N ASN A 33 -13.03 8.15 3.71
CA ASN A 33 -14.25 7.38 3.97
C ASN A 33 -15.33 7.62 2.86
N ILE A 34 -14.87 7.91 1.65
CA ILE A 34 -15.66 8.17 0.46
C ILE A 34 -15.82 6.85 -0.30
N GLU A 35 -16.91 6.68 -0.98
CA GLU A 35 -17.15 5.54 -1.89
C GLU A 35 -16.12 5.53 -3.02
N MET A 36 -15.03 4.77 -2.80
CA MET A 36 -14.00 4.54 -3.80
C MET A 36 -14.32 3.28 -4.59
N SER A 37 -14.36 3.38 -5.90
CA SER A 37 -14.61 2.25 -6.80
C SER A 37 -13.71 2.34 -8.03
N GLY A 38 -13.40 1.19 -8.63
CA GLY A 38 -12.59 1.16 -9.84
C GLY A 38 -11.11 1.52 -9.64
N HIS A 39 -10.64 1.63 -8.41
CA HIS A 39 -9.25 1.92 -8.05
C HIS A 39 -8.35 0.68 -8.17
N LEU A 40 -7.04 0.88 -8.05
CA LEU A 40 -6.06 -0.19 -7.97
C LEU A 40 -5.68 -0.42 -6.51
N VAL A 41 -5.53 -1.67 -6.11
CA VAL A 41 -5.03 -2.03 -4.77
C VAL A 41 -3.67 -2.67 -4.90
N LEU A 42 -2.69 -2.16 -4.16
CA LEU A 42 -1.34 -2.70 -4.08
C LEU A 42 -1.13 -3.31 -2.68
N CYS A 43 -1.01 -4.61 -2.62
CA CYS A 43 -0.74 -5.36 -1.38
C CYS A 43 0.75 -5.58 -1.22
N ASN A 44 1.28 -5.28 -0.03
CA ASN A 44 2.68 -5.17 0.33
C ASN A 44 3.40 -4.00 -0.35
N TRP A 45 4.57 -3.68 0.18
CA TRP A 45 5.40 -2.58 -0.29
C TRP A 45 6.81 -3.07 -0.63
N SER A 46 7.32 -2.56 -1.73
CA SER A 46 8.75 -2.64 -2.06
C SER A 46 9.14 -1.39 -2.86
N PRO A 47 10.41 -0.99 -2.90
CA PRO A 47 10.86 0.16 -3.70
C PRO A 47 10.46 0.10 -5.18
N ARG A 48 10.29 -1.10 -5.75
CA ARG A 48 9.81 -1.32 -7.13
C ARG A 48 8.38 -0.79 -7.36
N ALA A 49 7.60 -0.65 -6.28
CA ALA A 49 6.25 -0.10 -6.36
C ALA A 49 6.23 1.35 -6.83
N LEU A 50 7.28 2.13 -6.56
CA LEU A 50 7.39 3.51 -7.03
C LEU A 50 7.36 3.61 -8.55
N ASP A 51 8.16 2.78 -9.24
CA ASP A 51 8.22 2.79 -10.70
C ASP A 51 6.91 2.28 -11.30
N TRP A 52 6.30 1.27 -10.68
CA TRP A 52 4.98 0.78 -11.07
C TRP A 52 3.90 1.88 -10.96
N ILE A 53 3.88 2.65 -9.86
CA ILE A 53 2.94 3.76 -9.67
C ILE A 53 3.17 4.85 -10.73
N ARG A 54 4.43 5.21 -11.00
CA ARG A 54 4.77 6.18 -12.05
C ARG A 54 4.29 5.73 -13.42
N GLU A 55 4.45 4.45 -13.75
CA GLU A 55 4.01 3.90 -15.02
C GLU A 55 2.49 3.90 -15.15
N VAL A 56 1.78 3.46 -14.13
CA VAL A 56 0.30 3.43 -14.11
C VAL A 56 -0.29 4.87 -14.18
N HIS A 57 0.38 5.85 -13.59
CA HIS A 57 -0.03 7.24 -13.61
C HIS A 57 0.70 8.06 -14.69
N SER A 58 1.36 7.43 -15.64
CA SER A 58 2.02 8.13 -16.75
C SER A 58 0.99 8.78 -17.69
N SER A 59 1.41 9.83 -18.37
CA SER A 59 0.57 10.55 -19.34
C SER A 59 0.11 9.72 -20.54
N ILE A 60 0.71 8.55 -20.73
CA ILE A 60 0.36 7.61 -21.81
C ILE A 60 -0.88 6.79 -21.42
N VAL A 61 -1.13 6.61 -20.11
CA VAL A 61 -2.29 5.87 -19.60
C VAL A 61 -3.49 6.81 -19.55
N THR A 62 -4.47 6.58 -20.40
CA THR A 62 -5.69 7.41 -20.49
C THR A 62 -6.69 7.13 -19.37
N ASP A 63 -6.61 5.96 -18.72
CA ASP A 63 -7.52 5.54 -17.66
C ASP A 63 -6.81 5.66 -16.30
N HIS A 64 -6.72 6.91 -15.82
CA HIS A 64 -6.09 7.23 -14.55
C HIS A 64 -6.94 6.72 -13.37
N ARG A 65 -6.36 5.87 -12.52
CA ARG A 65 -7.05 5.24 -11.38
C ARG A 65 -6.31 5.50 -10.08
N PRO A 66 -7.00 5.87 -9.00
CA PRO A 66 -6.38 5.97 -7.68
C PRO A 66 -5.71 4.64 -7.28
N VAL A 67 -4.63 4.73 -6.52
CA VAL A 67 -3.92 3.57 -5.97
C VAL A 67 -4.08 3.53 -4.46
N VAL A 68 -4.48 2.38 -3.91
CA VAL A 68 -4.55 2.12 -2.47
C VAL A 68 -3.49 1.09 -2.11
N ILE A 69 -2.50 1.50 -1.31
CA ILE A 69 -1.45 0.63 -0.80
C ILE A 69 -1.90 0.03 0.52
N VAL A 70 -1.86 -1.28 0.66
CA VAL A 70 -2.10 -2.01 1.90
C VAL A 70 -0.79 -2.58 2.41
N HIS A 71 -0.33 -2.10 3.57
CA HIS A 71 0.93 -2.55 4.15
C HIS A 71 0.88 -2.53 5.68
N ASP A 72 1.51 -3.51 6.34
CA ASP A 72 1.49 -3.67 7.80
C ASP A 72 2.37 -2.62 8.51
N THR A 73 3.44 -2.18 7.89
CA THR A 73 4.39 -1.15 8.36
C THR A 73 4.35 0.08 7.45
N PRO A 74 3.37 0.97 7.60
CA PRO A 74 3.21 2.12 6.69
C PRO A 74 4.40 3.08 6.72
N ASP A 75 5.19 3.09 7.79
CA ASP A 75 6.39 3.93 7.92
C ASP A 75 7.51 3.51 6.94
N GLU A 76 7.44 2.29 6.40
CA GLU A 76 8.34 1.81 5.35
C GLU A 76 7.91 2.28 3.95
N VAL A 77 6.66 2.76 3.81
CA VAL A 77 6.12 3.27 2.55
C VAL A 77 6.60 4.69 2.33
N VAL A 78 7.78 4.83 1.77
CA VAL A 78 8.36 6.12 1.42
C VAL A 78 7.86 6.54 0.04
N LEU A 79 6.94 7.51 0.01
CA LEU A 79 6.41 8.09 -1.22
C LEU A 79 6.97 9.50 -1.42
N PRO A 80 7.24 9.92 -2.67
CA PRO A 80 7.55 11.30 -3.00
C PRO A 80 6.46 12.26 -2.51
N ASP A 81 6.83 13.54 -2.26
CA ASP A 81 5.84 14.55 -1.93
C ASP A 81 4.88 14.75 -3.11
N LYS A 82 3.61 14.97 -2.81
CA LYS A 82 2.58 15.27 -3.80
C LYS A 82 2.88 16.53 -4.62
N LEU A 83 3.64 17.45 -4.04
CA LEU A 83 4.07 18.67 -4.73
C LEU A 83 5.21 18.43 -5.71
N ASP A 84 6.03 17.40 -5.48
CA ASP A 84 7.18 17.09 -6.32
C ASP A 84 6.81 16.19 -7.50
N GLU A 85 5.91 15.22 -7.28
CA GLU A 85 5.50 14.29 -8.33
C GLU A 85 3.97 14.09 -8.37
N ALA A 86 3.33 14.60 -9.42
CA ALA A 86 1.87 14.51 -9.62
C ALA A 86 1.34 13.05 -9.67
N ALA A 87 2.18 12.09 -10.07
CA ALA A 87 1.85 10.67 -10.11
C ALA A 87 1.44 10.09 -8.74
N PHE A 88 1.80 10.76 -7.64
CA PHE A 88 1.50 10.30 -6.27
C PHE A 88 0.34 11.04 -5.60
N ASN A 89 -0.37 11.91 -6.34
CA ASN A 89 -1.50 12.68 -5.79
C ASN A 89 -2.65 11.79 -5.32
N ASP A 90 -2.98 10.76 -6.09
CA ASP A 90 -4.09 9.83 -5.85
C ASP A 90 -3.61 8.48 -5.29
N VAL A 91 -2.55 8.52 -4.47
CA VAL A 91 -2.04 7.37 -3.75
C VAL A 91 -2.42 7.46 -2.28
N TYR A 92 -3.09 6.42 -1.78
CA TYR A 92 -3.59 6.30 -0.42
C TYR A 92 -2.98 5.09 0.27
N ILE A 93 -2.93 5.11 1.61
CA ILE A 93 -2.34 4.03 2.41
C ILE A 93 -3.37 3.51 3.41
N VAL A 94 -3.52 2.18 3.46
CA VAL A 94 -4.26 1.46 4.49
C VAL A 94 -3.27 0.67 5.32
N LYS A 95 -3.15 1.02 6.59
CA LYS A 95 -2.31 0.29 7.53
C LYS A 95 -2.92 -1.04 7.90
N GLY A 96 -2.18 -2.12 7.70
CA GLY A 96 -2.52 -3.46 8.16
C GLY A 96 -1.99 -4.56 7.26
N ASP A 97 -2.09 -5.80 7.75
CA ASP A 97 -1.67 -6.99 7.02
C ASP A 97 -2.61 -7.24 5.81
N PRO A 98 -2.09 -7.31 4.58
CA PRO A 98 -2.89 -7.59 3.39
C PRO A 98 -3.48 -9.01 3.34
N ALA A 99 -3.06 -9.91 4.23
CA ALA A 99 -3.72 -11.21 4.42
C ALA A 99 -4.96 -11.13 5.32
N ASN A 100 -5.24 -9.98 5.95
CA ASN A 100 -6.39 -9.79 6.83
C ASN A 100 -7.58 -9.23 6.04
N GLU A 101 -8.68 -10.00 6.00
CA GLU A 101 -9.90 -9.63 5.29
C GLU A 101 -10.52 -8.30 5.76
N VAL A 102 -10.42 -7.96 7.06
CA VAL A 102 -10.93 -6.69 7.59
C VAL A 102 -10.17 -5.51 6.99
N ILE A 103 -8.86 -5.65 6.84
CA ILE A 103 -8.00 -4.63 6.22
C ILE A 103 -8.31 -4.50 4.72
N LEU A 104 -8.48 -5.61 4.03
CA LEU A 104 -8.86 -5.62 2.61
C LEU A 104 -10.24 -4.99 2.38
N ARG A 105 -11.20 -5.19 3.30
CA ARG A 105 -12.50 -4.50 3.25
C ARG A 105 -12.37 -2.99 3.45
N ARG A 106 -11.47 -2.54 4.35
CA ARG A 106 -11.14 -1.11 4.50
C ARG A 106 -10.52 -0.53 3.23
N ALA A 107 -9.70 -1.29 2.53
CA ALA A 107 -9.15 -0.93 1.23
C ALA A 107 -10.16 -1.06 0.08
N LYS A 108 -11.41 -1.43 0.36
CA LYS A 108 -12.51 -1.62 -0.62
C LYS A 108 -12.13 -2.51 -1.80
N VAL A 109 -11.43 -3.60 -1.50
CA VAL A 109 -10.90 -4.54 -2.51
C VAL A 109 -12.00 -5.09 -3.42
N ALA A 110 -13.20 -5.32 -2.89
CA ALA A 110 -14.33 -5.83 -3.69
C ALA A 110 -14.81 -4.86 -4.77
N GLN A 111 -14.58 -3.55 -4.60
CA GLN A 111 -14.89 -2.50 -5.58
C GLN A 111 -13.69 -2.10 -6.45
N ALA A 112 -12.53 -2.74 -6.24
CA ALA A 112 -11.32 -2.45 -7.00
C ALA A 112 -11.41 -2.92 -8.46
N TYR A 113 -10.72 -2.24 -9.34
CA TYR A 113 -10.52 -2.68 -10.72
C TYR A 113 -9.54 -3.86 -10.80
N SER A 114 -8.43 -3.75 -10.08
CA SER A 114 -7.40 -4.78 -10.01
C SER A 114 -6.69 -4.74 -8.65
N VAL A 115 -6.18 -5.89 -8.23
CA VAL A 115 -5.35 -6.08 -7.03
C VAL A 115 -3.99 -6.61 -7.47
N VAL A 116 -2.94 -5.87 -7.15
CA VAL A 116 -1.55 -6.28 -7.39
C VAL A 116 -0.94 -6.67 -6.04
N ILE A 117 -0.40 -7.88 -5.96
CA ILE A 117 0.20 -8.43 -4.74
C ILE A 117 1.69 -8.60 -4.99
N LEU A 118 2.49 -7.75 -4.34
CA LEU A 118 3.94 -7.88 -4.37
C LEU A 118 4.42 -8.91 -3.36
N ALA A 119 5.55 -9.54 -3.66
CA ALA A 119 6.24 -10.39 -2.70
C ALA A 119 6.78 -9.52 -1.55
N ASP A 120 6.68 -10.02 -0.31
CA ASP A 120 7.24 -9.36 0.86
C ASP A 120 8.74 -9.66 0.95
N ASP A 121 9.57 -8.73 0.45
CA ASP A 121 11.03 -8.88 0.37
C ASP A 121 11.70 -9.06 1.76
N ARG A 122 11.00 -8.73 2.85
CA ARG A 122 11.48 -8.95 4.24
C ARG A 122 11.50 -10.42 4.63
N GLN A 123 10.82 -11.28 3.90
CA GLN A 123 10.62 -12.69 4.22
C GLN A 123 10.99 -13.62 3.06
N GLU A 124 12.22 -13.51 2.57
CA GLU A 124 12.73 -14.23 1.39
C GLU A 124 12.26 -15.68 1.24
N ARG A 125 12.27 -16.46 2.33
CA ARG A 125 11.87 -17.89 2.30
C ARG A 125 10.35 -18.12 2.31
N HIS A 126 9.56 -17.16 2.73
CA HIS A 126 8.11 -17.28 2.92
C HIS A 126 7.29 -16.30 2.10
N ALA A 127 7.94 -15.48 1.26
CA ALA A 127 7.29 -14.46 0.46
C ALA A 127 6.14 -15.02 -0.39
N ASP A 128 6.39 -16.09 -1.14
CA ASP A 128 5.36 -16.72 -1.98
C ASP A 128 4.21 -17.33 -1.16
N GLY A 129 4.50 -17.87 0.03
CA GLY A 129 3.47 -18.37 0.95
C GLY A 129 2.54 -17.25 1.41
N LYS A 130 3.07 -16.09 1.79
CA LYS A 130 2.29 -14.91 2.14
C LYS A 130 1.48 -14.39 0.96
N THR A 131 2.09 -14.34 -0.22
CA THR A 131 1.40 -13.95 -1.47
C THR A 131 0.18 -14.85 -1.74
N ILE A 132 0.32 -16.16 -1.57
CA ILE A 132 -0.80 -17.11 -1.73
C ILE A 132 -1.90 -16.83 -0.70
N VAL A 133 -1.56 -16.62 0.57
CA VAL A 133 -2.54 -16.31 1.63
C VAL A 133 -3.26 -15.00 1.32
N CYS A 134 -2.55 -13.98 0.85
CA CYS A 134 -3.14 -12.72 0.41
C CYS A 134 -4.12 -12.92 -0.76
N CYS A 135 -3.77 -13.71 -1.78
CA CYS A 135 -4.68 -14.06 -2.89
C CYS A 135 -5.98 -14.70 -2.37
N ILE A 136 -5.87 -15.65 -1.43
CA ILE A 136 -7.04 -16.31 -0.82
C ILE A 136 -7.90 -15.30 -0.07
N ALA A 137 -7.28 -14.42 0.73
CA ALA A 137 -8.00 -13.39 1.49
C ALA A 137 -8.75 -12.42 0.56
N VAL A 138 -8.12 -11.96 -0.54
CA VAL A 138 -8.78 -11.14 -1.57
C VAL A 138 -9.99 -11.86 -2.15
N LYS A 139 -9.82 -13.12 -2.53
CA LYS A 139 -10.91 -13.95 -3.09
C LYS A 139 -12.06 -14.10 -2.09
N ASN A 140 -11.78 -14.33 -0.81
CA ASN A 140 -12.79 -14.48 0.23
C ASN A 140 -13.60 -13.18 0.44
N VAL A 141 -12.93 -12.03 0.39
CA VAL A 141 -13.61 -10.72 0.50
C VAL A 141 -14.56 -10.48 -0.68
N CYS A 142 -14.26 -11.04 -1.84
CA CYS A 142 -15.00 -10.80 -3.10
C CYS A 142 -16.03 -11.88 -3.45
N VAL A 143 -16.33 -12.82 -2.55
CA VAL A 143 -17.21 -13.99 -2.84
C VAL A 143 -18.60 -13.59 -3.36
N GLN A 144 -19.14 -12.46 -2.92
CA GLN A 144 -20.50 -12.01 -3.29
C GLN A 144 -20.51 -10.87 -4.31
N GLU A 145 -19.35 -10.41 -4.74
CA GLU A 145 -19.19 -9.26 -5.63
C GLU A 145 -18.36 -9.65 -6.87
N ARG A 146 -18.26 -8.73 -7.83
CA ARG A 146 -17.36 -8.91 -8.98
C ARG A 146 -15.92 -9.03 -8.47
N GLN A 147 -15.27 -10.15 -8.78
CA GLN A 147 -13.85 -10.32 -8.45
C GLN A 147 -13.00 -9.34 -9.26
N PRO A 148 -12.12 -8.57 -8.62
CA PRO A 148 -11.12 -7.78 -9.33
C PRO A 148 -10.14 -8.71 -10.05
N ASN A 149 -9.44 -8.19 -11.04
CA ASN A 149 -8.30 -8.90 -11.61
C ASN A 149 -7.18 -8.98 -10.58
N ILE A 150 -6.70 -10.19 -10.23
CA ILE A 150 -5.62 -10.39 -9.27
C ILE A 150 -4.34 -10.70 -10.02
N VAL A 151 -3.31 -9.89 -9.80
CA VAL A 151 -1.97 -10.08 -10.31
C VAL A 151 -1.04 -10.29 -9.12
N ALA A 152 -0.34 -11.42 -9.06
CA ALA A 152 0.55 -11.73 -7.94
C ALA A 152 1.98 -11.98 -8.40
N GLU A 153 2.93 -11.39 -7.68
CA GLU A 153 4.34 -11.66 -7.86
C GLU A 153 4.69 -13.05 -7.34
N CYS A 154 5.42 -13.83 -8.15
CA CYS A 154 5.86 -15.19 -7.83
C CYS A 154 7.39 -15.24 -7.92
N GLN A 155 8.07 -15.42 -6.80
CA GLN A 155 9.53 -15.50 -6.76
C GLN A 155 10.03 -16.89 -7.17
N ASP A 156 9.38 -17.96 -6.70
CA ASP A 156 9.76 -19.34 -7.03
C ASP A 156 8.69 -19.97 -7.96
N PRO A 157 9.07 -20.35 -9.20
CA PRO A 157 8.14 -20.92 -10.18
C PRO A 157 7.30 -22.12 -9.69
N LYS A 158 7.78 -22.87 -8.68
CA LYS A 158 7.04 -24.00 -8.10
C LYS A 158 5.70 -23.58 -7.47
N TYR A 159 5.57 -22.32 -7.00
CA TYR A 159 4.35 -21.80 -6.40
C TYR A 159 3.35 -21.22 -7.40
N ARG A 160 3.72 -21.05 -8.67
CA ARG A 160 2.86 -20.47 -9.71
C ARG A 160 1.49 -21.11 -9.81
N GLN A 161 1.43 -22.45 -9.77
CA GLN A 161 0.15 -23.16 -9.83
C GLN A 161 -0.70 -22.93 -8.57
N HIS A 162 -0.07 -22.77 -7.40
CA HIS A 162 -0.78 -22.48 -6.16
C HIS A 162 -1.39 -21.09 -6.19
N MET A 163 -0.66 -20.09 -6.68
CA MET A 163 -1.16 -18.70 -6.84
C MET A 163 -2.36 -18.65 -7.80
N ARG A 164 -2.28 -19.34 -8.96
CA ARG A 164 -3.42 -19.44 -9.89
C ARG A 164 -4.65 -20.08 -9.25
N LYS A 165 -4.49 -21.13 -8.46
CA LYS A 165 -5.61 -21.76 -7.73
C LYS A 165 -6.16 -20.85 -6.64
N ALA A 166 -5.32 -20.00 -6.05
CA ALA A 166 -5.69 -18.99 -5.06
C ALA A 166 -6.41 -17.78 -5.68
N GLY A 167 -6.37 -17.60 -7.01
CA GLY A 167 -7.13 -16.57 -7.72
C GLY A 167 -6.31 -15.57 -8.54
N ALA A 168 -4.94 -15.71 -8.56
CA ALA A 168 -4.05 -14.88 -9.37
C ALA A 168 -3.92 -15.38 -10.82
#